data_69c023ee6f13deba807927cb5f75bdf7
#
_entry.id   69c023ee6f13deba807927cb5f75bdf7
#
_cell.length_a   1.000
_cell.length_b   1.000
_cell.length_c   1.000
_cell.angle_alpha   90.00
_cell.angle_beta   90.00
_cell.angle_gamma   90.00
#
_symmetry.space_group_name_H-M   'P 1'
#
loop_
_entity.id
_entity.type
_entity.pdbx_description
1 polymer ?
#
loop_
_entity_poly.entity_id
_entity_poly.type
_entity_poly.pdbx_seq_one_letter_code
_entity_poly.pdbx_strand_id
1 'polypeptide(L)'
;TKKILTSNEESAQIAYSKLKRLGHDVNSINQSVLVFSKEAEANSIEEFSSNDSSICIISAPGEFEITHENIPASELRVIVQRLRKREEGEFLLPDPLMDPVEEIFVKRYTAMAYEVQEGDFIQVIDIYGRQCSDFMAFDADKLHKGQELGIDTTNSRYLMGSAFPMPGLHSKYYDENQYPMIEVYRDTVGRHDTFGTACTSKFYDDLGYFGHPNCSDNFNYALNKFTMRKRLGWNAINLFYNTAIDANNSLIFDEPWSRPGDYIMFKALKNLVCVSSACPDDVDAANGWNPTDIFVRV
;
A
#
# COMPACT_ATOMS: atom_id res chain seq x y z
N THR A 1 -11.35 15.60 -24.08
CA THR A 1 -11.35 15.13 -22.68
C THR A 1 -12.60 15.60 -21.93
N LYS A 2 -12.91 16.91 -21.88
CA LYS A 2 -14.10 17.44 -21.18
C LYS A 2 -15.40 16.80 -21.68
N LYS A 3 -15.60 16.73 -23.01
CA LYS A 3 -16.77 16.12 -23.64
C LYS A 3 -16.90 14.62 -23.29
N ILE A 4 -15.78 13.92 -23.13
CA ILE A 4 -15.76 12.51 -22.75
C ILE A 4 -16.12 12.35 -21.28
N LEU A 5 -15.55 13.16 -20.37
CA LEU A 5 -15.85 13.14 -18.94
C LEU A 5 -17.32 13.47 -18.61
N THR A 6 -18.01 14.18 -19.47
CA THR A 6 -19.44 14.49 -19.33
C THR A 6 -20.33 13.53 -20.12
N SER A 7 -19.77 12.48 -20.72
CA SER A 7 -20.54 11.45 -21.44
C SER A 7 -21.25 10.51 -20.45
N ASN A 8 -22.19 9.73 -20.98
CA ASN A 8 -22.91 8.73 -20.20
C ASN A 8 -22.16 7.40 -20.04
N GLU A 9 -20.91 7.32 -20.47
CA GLU A 9 -20.07 6.14 -20.29
C GLU A 9 -19.73 5.93 -18.82
N GLU A 10 -19.80 4.70 -18.35
CA GLU A 10 -19.58 4.34 -16.95
C GLU A 10 -18.20 4.78 -16.43
N SER A 11 -17.15 4.53 -17.20
CA SER A 11 -15.78 4.95 -16.88
C SER A 11 -15.63 6.47 -16.75
N ALA A 12 -16.33 7.22 -17.61
CA ALA A 12 -16.35 8.68 -17.58
C ALA A 12 -17.07 9.20 -16.33
N GLN A 13 -18.18 8.58 -15.95
CA GLN A 13 -18.93 8.94 -14.74
C GLN A 13 -18.14 8.65 -13.45
N ILE A 14 -17.41 7.54 -13.42
CA ILE A 14 -16.51 7.21 -12.31
C ILE A 14 -15.41 8.28 -12.18
N ALA A 15 -14.74 8.63 -13.28
CA ALA A 15 -13.70 9.65 -13.29
C ALA A 15 -14.23 11.02 -12.87
N TYR A 16 -15.41 11.41 -13.37
CA TYR A 16 -16.09 12.63 -13.00
C TYR A 16 -16.42 12.71 -11.50
N SER A 17 -16.96 11.61 -10.95
CA SER A 17 -17.29 11.51 -9.53
C SER A 17 -16.06 11.61 -8.64
N LYS A 18 -14.93 10.98 -9.04
CA LYS A 18 -13.66 11.09 -8.32
C LYS A 18 -13.12 12.52 -8.33
N LEU A 19 -13.13 13.20 -9.46
CA LEU A 19 -12.72 14.61 -9.56
C LEU A 19 -13.54 15.51 -8.65
N LYS A 20 -14.85 15.33 -8.65
CA LYS A 20 -15.75 16.10 -7.78
C LYS A 20 -15.47 15.87 -6.29
N ARG A 21 -15.19 14.62 -5.89
CA ARG A 21 -14.79 14.30 -4.49
C ARG A 21 -13.48 14.96 -4.08
N LEU A 22 -12.55 15.12 -5.03
CA LEU A 22 -11.27 15.82 -4.82
C LEU A 22 -11.41 17.35 -4.87
N GLY A 23 -12.64 17.88 -5.02
CA GLY A 23 -12.89 19.31 -5.06
C GLY A 23 -12.57 19.99 -6.40
N HIS A 24 -12.36 19.22 -7.47
CA HIS A 24 -12.05 19.76 -8.79
C HIS A 24 -13.30 19.85 -9.67
N ASP A 25 -13.49 21.02 -10.27
CA ASP A 25 -14.54 21.22 -11.26
C ASP A 25 -14.03 20.85 -12.65
N VAL A 26 -14.77 19.97 -13.33
CA VAL A 26 -14.49 19.60 -14.74
C VAL A 26 -14.49 20.82 -15.66
N ASN A 27 -15.24 21.86 -15.29
CA ASN A 27 -15.26 23.12 -16.05
C ASN A 27 -13.93 23.88 -15.99
N SER A 28 -13.07 23.60 -15.00
CA SER A 28 -11.74 24.19 -14.88
C SER A 28 -10.69 23.58 -15.82
N ILE A 29 -11.04 22.50 -16.55
CA ILE A 29 -10.15 21.89 -17.54
C ILE A 29 -10.05 22.80 -18.75
N ASN A 30 -8.97 23.54 -18.85
CA ASN A 30 -8.80 24.59 -19.88
C ASN A 30 -8.20 24.07 -21.19
N GLN A 31 -7.39 23.03 -21.16
CA GLN A 31 -6.74 22.47 -22.35
C GLN A 31 -6.72 20.95 -22.33
N SER A 32 -6.91 20.35 -23.50
CA SER A 32 -6.58 18.96 -23.76
C SER A 32 -5.51 18.88 -24.84
N VAL A 33 -4.53 18.03 -24.65
CA VAL A 33 -3.47 17.76 -25.60
C VAL A 33 -3.74 16.43 -26.27
N LEU A 34 -3.58 16.37 -27.57
CA LEU A 34 -3.60 15.10 -28.31
C LEU A 34 -2.23 14.46 -28.13
N VAL A 35 -2.17 13.38 -27.35
CA VAL A 35 -0.92 12.69 -27.06
C VAL A 35 -0.52 11.79 -28.22
N PHE A 36 -1.43 10.99 -28.75
CA PHE A 36 -1.21 10.15 -29.92
C PHE A 36 -2.13 10.56 -31.06
N SER A 37 -1.60 10.67 -32.27
CA SER A 37 -2.40 10.85 -33.48
C SER A 37 -3.10 9.54 -33.88
N LYS A 38 -4.04 9.63 -34.79
CA LYS A 38 -4.72 8.44 -35.35
C LYS A 38 -3.77 7.50 -36.09
N GLU A 39 -2.62 7.98 -36.50
CA GLU A 39 -1.59 7.27 -37.26
C GLU A 39 -0.47 6.74 -36.34
N ALA A 40 -0.62 6.87 -34.99
CA ALA A 40 0.38 6.39 -34.06
C ALA A 40 0.52 4.86 -34.17
N GLU A 41 1.77 4.41 -34.27
CA GLU A 41 2.10 2.99 -34.34
C GLU A 41 1.87 2.32 -32.99
N ALA A 42 1.64 1.01 -33.00
CA ALA A 42 1.58 0.20 -31.78
C ALA A 42 2.90 0.35 -30.98
N ASN A 43 2.78 0.48 -29.66
CA ASN A 43 3.88 0.73 -28.73
C ASN A 43 4.57 2.12 -28.86
N SER A 44 3.92 3.09 -29.52
CA SER A 44 4.38 4.48 -29.44
C SER A 44 4.42 4.96 -27.99
N ILE A 45 5.45 5.71 -27.63
CA ILE A 45 5.67 6.23 -26.27
C ILE A 45 5.72 7.74 -26.34
N GLU A 46 4.97 8.39 -25.45
CA GLU A 46 5.04 9.83 -25.22
C GLU A 46 5.33 10.09 -23.76
N GLU A 47 6.33 10.92 -23.49
CA GLU A 47 6.76 11.27 -22.14
C GLU A 47 6.47 12.75 -21.87
N PHE A 48 5.93 13.03 -20.70
CA PHE A 48 5.78 14.39 -20.21
C PHE A 48 6.01 14.45 -18.71
N SER A 49 6.46 15.59 -18.22
CA SER A 49 6.69 15.82 -16.81
C SER A 49 5.74 16.89 -16.26
N SER A 50 5.35 16.74 -15.00
CA SER A 50 4.65 17.75 -14.25
C SER A 50 5.52 18.24 -13.11
N ASN A 51 5.66 19.57 -12.98
CA ASN A 51 6.51 20.18 -11.95
C ASN A 51 5.78 20.42 -10.63
N ASP A 52 4.44 20.29 -10.62
CA ASP A 52 3.59 20.55 -9.47
C ASP A 52 2.63 19.40 -9.22
N SER A 53 1.92 19.45 -8.09
CA SER A 53 0.80 18.54 -7.84
C SER A 53 -0.27 18.72 -8.90
N SER A 54 -0.38 17.77 -9.80
CA SER A 54 -1.28 17.83 -10.95
C SER A 54 -2.16 16.59 -11.00
N ILE A 55 -3.37 16.76 -11.50
CA ILE A 55 -4.25 15.66 -11.87
C ILE A 55 -4.25 15.55 -13.39
N CYS A 56 -3.75 14.41 -13.88
CA CYS A 56 -3.79 14.08 -15.30
C CYS A 56 -5.00 13.19 -15.60
N ILE A 57 -5.74 13.54 -16.62
CA ILE A 57 -6.86 12.76 -17.11
C ILE A 57 -6.50 12.31 -18.52
N ILE A 58 -6.38 11.00 -18.69
CA ILE A 58 -6.05 10.39 -19.97
C ILE A 58 -7.27 9.65 -20.48
N SER A 59 -7.60 9.83 -21.75
CA SER A 59 -8.72 9.13 -22.38
C SER A 59 -8.30 8.58 -23.74
N ALA A 60 -8.71 7.35 -24.03
CA ALA A 60 -8.56 6.69 -25.32
C ALA A 60 -9.94 6.35 -25.86
N PRO A 61 -10.65 7.29 -26.52
CA PRO A 61 -11.95 7.02 -27.11
C PRO A 61 -11.78 6.20 -28.37
N GLY A 62 -12.64 5.19 -28.58
CA GLY A 62 -12.84 4.58 -29.88
C GLY A 62 -13.52 5.56 -30.85
N GLU A 63 -13.39 5.31 -32.14
CA GLU A 63 -14.14 6.07 -33.16
C GLU A 63 -15.36 5.27 -33.60
N PHE A 64 -16.51 5.96 -33.71
CA PHE A 64 -17.68 5.48 -34.43
C PHE A 64 -17.62 6.07 -35.82
N GLU A 65 -17.23 5.29 -36.80
CA GLU A 65 -17.47 5.64 -38.19
C GLU A 65 -18.86 5.14 -38.64
N ILE A 66 -19.55 5.99 -39.44
CA ILE A 66 -20.91 5.72 -39.93
C ILE A 66 -20.92 4.49 -40.88
N THR A 67 -19.78 4.01 -41.30
CA THR A 67 -19.60 2.90 -42.21
C THR A 67 -19.10 1.64 -41.52
N HIS A 68 -19.95 0.94 -40.80
CA HIS A 68 -19.86 -0.47 -40.41
C HIS A 68 -18.58 -1.01 -39.71
N GLU A 69 -17.52 -0.25 -39.51
CA GLU A 69 -16.33 -0.66 -38.78
C GLU A 69 -16.23 0.09 -37.47
N ASN A 70 -16.56 -0.59 -36.38
CA ASN A 70 -16.25 -0.08 -35.03
C ASN A 70 -14.74 -0.20 -34.82
N ILE A 71 -14.05 0.92 -34.71
CA ILE A 71 -12.67 0.95 -34.24
C ILE A 71 -12.70 1.01 -32.71
N PRO A 72 -12.41 -0.11 -32.01
CA PRO A 72 -12.45 -0.12 -30.55
C PRO A 72 -11.37 0.79 -30.02
N ALA A 73 -11.57 1.29 -28.78
CA ALA A 73 -10.55 2.00 -28.06
C ALA A 73 -9.30 1.12 -27.89
N SER A 74 -8.14 1.69 -28.16
CA SER A 74 -6.87 1.00 -27.93
C SER A 74 -6.52 0.99 -26.45
N GLU A 75 -5.83 -0.07 -26.03
CA GLU A 75 -5.27 -0.11 -24.67
C GLU A 75 -4.16 0.94 -24.53
N LEU A 76 -4.17 1.67 -23.41
CA LEU A 76 -3.12 2.60 -23.02
C LEU A 76 -2.45 2.09 -21.74
N ARG A 77 -1.12 1.98 -21.78
CA ARG A 77 -0.33 1.75 -20.59
C ARG A 77 0.20 3.09 -20.08
N VAL A 78 -0.16 3.47 -18.88
CA VAL A 78 0.33 4.70 -18.23
C VAL A 78 1.35 4.31 -17.19
N ILE A 79 2.59 4.79 -17.34
CA ILE A 79 3.65 4.59 -16.38
C ILE A 79 3.92 5.93 -15.70
N VAL A 80 3.73 6.00 -14.38
CA VAL A 80 3.98 7.21 -13.59
C VAL A 80 5.31 7.04 -12.87
N GLN A 81 6.35 7.69 -13.40
CA GLN A 81 7.64 7.79 -12.71
C GLN A 81 7.61 9.02 -11.81
N ARG A 82 7.63 8.81 -10.49
CA ARG A 82 7.72 9.90 -9.53
C ARG A 82 9.18 10.18 -9.24
N LEU A 83 9.64 11.39 -9.56
CA LEU A 83 10.95 11.86 -9.13
C LEU A 83 10.94 11.89 -7.59
N ARG A 84 11.68 10.98 -6.99
CA ARG A 84 12.00 11.04 -5.57
C ARG A 84 13.07 12.12 -5.42
N LYS A 85 12.72 13.32 -4.97
CA LYS A 85 13.71 14.25 -4.46
C LYS A 85 14.27 13.64 -3.18
N ARG A 86 15.40 12.98 -3.29
CA ARG A 86 16.28 12.69 -2.17
C ARG A 86 17.14 13.93 -1.98
N GLU A 87 16.79 14.79 -1.08
CA GLU A 87 17.79 15.59 -0.39
C GLU A 87 18.29 14.69 0.75
N GLU A 88 19.57 14.32 0.68
CA GLU A 88 20.21 13.54 1.73
C GLU A 88 20.06 14.31 3.05
N GLY A 89 19.28 13.77 3.98
CA GLY A 89 19.19 14.22 5.36
C GLY A 89 17.92 14.90 5.83
N GLU A 90 16.99 15.32 4.96
CA GLU A 90 15.69 15.87 5.39
C GLU A 90 14.56 14.91 5.02
N PHE A 91 14.04 14.22 6.03
CA PHE A 91 12.79 13.49 5.90
C PHE A 91 11.64 14.45 6.24
N LEU A 92 10.77 14.74 5.29
CA LEU A 92 9.49 15.38 5.57
C LEU A 92 8.55 14.34 6.18
N LEU A 93 8.73 14.10 7.48
CA LEU A 93 7.80 13.27 8.22
C LEU A 93 6.50 14.05 8.47
N PRO A 94 5.33 13.39 8.42
CA PRO A 94 4.09 14.02 8.81
C PRO A 94 4.15 14.43 10.29
N ASP A 95 3.41 15.47 10.64
CA ASP A 95 3.32 15.90 12.04
C ASP A 95 2.79 14.75 12.90
N PRO A 96 3.39 14.49 14.07
CA PRO A 96 2.88 13.50 15.00
C PRO A 96 1.53 13.97 15.59
N LEU A 97 0.67 13.01 15.94
CA LEU A 97 -0.61 13.34 16.59
C LEU A 97 -0.39 13.90 18.00
N MET A 98 0.60 13.39 18.70
CA MET A 98 1.09 13.80 20.03
C MET A 98 2.60 13.64 20.07
N ASP A 99 3.24 14.08 21.15
CA ASP A 99 4.68 13.89 21.34
C ASP A 99 5.02 12.39 21.32
N PRO A 100 5.88 11.94 20.42
CA PRO A 100 6.24 10.53 20.32
C PRO A 100 6.95 10.04 21.58
N VAL A 101 6.59 8.86 22.05
CA VAL A 101 7.30 8.13 23.11
C VAL A 101 8.55 7.45 22.54
N GLU A 102 8.43 6.93 21.33
CA GLU A 102 9.52 6.27 20.62
C GLU A 102 9.45 6.57 19.12
N GLU A 103 10.62 6.81 18.51
CA GLU A 103 10.79 6.98 17.07
C GLU A 103 11.78 5.95 16.56
N ILE A 104 11.36 5.14 15.59
CA ILE A 104 12.09 3.96 15.11
C ILE A 104 12.31 4.08 13.61
N PHE A 105 13.58 4.12 13.21
CA PHE A 105 13.98 4.05 11.81
C PHE A 105 14.21 2.60 11.42
N VAL A 106 13.38 2.05 10.53
CA VAL A 106 13.49 0.69 10.02
C VAL A 106 14.14 0.73 8.65
N LYS A 107 15.39 0.30 8.59
CA LYS A 107 16.13 0.23 7.32
C LYS A 107 15.49 -0.78 6.38
N ARG A 108 15.53 -0.47 5.09
CA ARG A 108 15.19 -1.45 4.05
C ARG A 108 15.87 -2.79 4.29
N TYR A 109 15.18 -3.88 4.00
CA TYR A 109 15.64 -5.25 4.20
C TYR A 109 15.74 -5.70 5.67
N THR A 110 15.23 -4.90 6.61
CA THR A 110 15.27 -5.25 8.05
C THR A 110 13.88 -5.14 8.69
N ALA A 111 13.76 -5.63 9.92
CA ALA A 111 12.61 -5.40 10.77
C ALA A 111 13.03 -4.97 12.18
N MET A 112 12.14 -4.22 12.86
CA MET A 112 12.29 -3.82 14.25
C MET A 112 11.05 -4.26 15.04
N ALA A 113 11.31 -4.84 16.23
CA ALA A 113 10.27 -5.16 17.20
C ALA A 113 10.31 -4.14 18.35
N TYR A 114 9.14 -3.63 18.71
CA TYR A 114 8.94 -2.61 19.72
C TYR A 114 7.68 -2.88 20.57
N GLU A 115 7.64 -2.33 21.77
CA GLU A 115 6.53 -2.49 22.70
C GLU A 115 5.62 -1.27 22.68
N VAL A 116 4.31 -1.51 22.80
CA VAL A 116 3.28 -0.48 22.74
C VAL A 116 2.29 -0.71 23.89
N GLN A 117 1.93 0.33 24.62
CA GLN A 117 0.96 0.21 25.70
C GLN A 117 -0.47 0.36 25.18
N GLU A 118 -1.43 -0.19 25.92
CA GLU A 118 -2.84 0.02 25.65
C GLU A 118 -3.18 1.52 25.64
N GLY A 119 -3.81 1.97 24.56
CA GLY A 119 -4.20 3.37 24.34
C GLY A 119 -3.21 4.17 23.51
N ASP A 120 -1.97 3.72 23.36
CA ASP A 120 -0.97 4.38 22.51
C ASP A 120 -1.34 4.28 21.01
N PHE A 121 -0.72 5.17 20.24
CA PHE A 121 -0.85 5.18 18.78
C PHE A 121 0.43 4.69 18.12
N ILE A 122 0.27 3.91 17.06
CA ILE A 122 1.36 3.40 16.23
C ILE A 122 1.21 4.04 14.85
N GLN A 123 2.14 4.89 14.45
CA GLN A 123 2.16 5.49 13.13
C GLN A 123 3.27 4.85 12.30
N VAL A 124 2.89 4.07 11.26
CA VAL A 124 3.83 3.50 10.29
C VAL A 124 3.85 4.39 9.07
N ILE A 125 5.02 4.92 8.72
CA ILE A 125 5.21 5.97 7.71
C ILE A 125 6.06 5.43 6.56
N ASP A 126 5.56 5.56 5.35
CA ASP A 126 6.32 5.35 4.14
C ASP A 126 7.08 6.64 3.79
N ILE A 127 8.36 6.70 4.12
CA ILE A 127 9.17 7.92 4.03
C ILE A 127 9.31 8.39 2.58
N TYR A 128 9.50 7.44 1.65
CA TYR A 128 9.85 7.75 0.26
C TYR A 128 8.74 7.45 -0.74
N GLY A 129 7.63 6.88 -0.30
CA GLY A 129 6.53 6.40 -1.14
C GLY A 129 6.83 5.09 -1.84
N ARG A 130 5.78 4.35 -2.17
CA ARG A 130 5.81 3.05 -2.84
C ARG A 130 6.58 1.96 -2.09
N GLN A 131 6.62 2.01 -0.77
CA GLN A 131 7.27 1.03 0.08
C GLN A 131 6.23 0.23 0.85
N CYS A 132 6.22 -1.09 0.67
CA CYS A 132 5.47 -2.02 1.49
C CYS A 132 6.13 -2.19 2.86
N SER A 133 5.33 -2.20 3.92
CA SER A 133 5.76 -2.55 5.27
C SER A 133 4.92 -3.70 5.78
N ASP A 134 5.55 -4.85 6.02
CA ASP A 134 4.86 -5.96 6.66
C ASP A 134 4.80 -5.69 8.16
N PHE A 135 3.61 -5.83 8.73
CA PHE A 135 3.32 -5.50 10.12
C PHE A 135 2.66 -6.67 10.84
N MET A 136 3.13 -6.91 12.08
CA MET A 136 2.53 -7.86 13.01
C MET A 136 2.39 -7.20 14.38
N ALA A 137 1.35 -7.61 15.15
CA ALA A 137 1.22 -7.27 16.56
C ALA A 137 0.81 -8.50 17.36
N PHE A 138 1.40 -8.65 18.53
CA PHE A 138 1.20 -9.76 19.47
C PHE A 138 0.78 -9.20 20.83
N ASP A 139 -0.05 -9.96 21.55
CA ASP A 139 -0.39 -9.68 22.94
C ASP A 139 0.88 -9.77 23.80
N ALA A 140 1.32 -8.63 24.36
CA ALA A 140 2.59 -8.55 25.09
C ALA A 140 2.56 -9.40 26.36
N ASP A 141 1.44 -9.41 27.11
CA ASP A 141 1.31 -10.14 28.37
C ASP A 141 1.42 -11.66 28.17
N LYS A 142 0.95 -12.15 27.03
CA LYS A 142 1.07 -13.55 26.63
C LYS A 142 2.45 -13.86 26.08
N LEU A 143 2.96 -13.01 25.21
CA LEU A 143 4.25 -13.22 24.56
C LEU A 143 5.39 -13.28 25.58
N HIS A 144 5.38 -12.42 26.59
CA HIS A 144 6.35 -12.43 27.70
C HIS A 144 6.30 -13.73 28.54
N LYS A 145 5.17 -14.46 28.48
CA LYS A 145 5.01 -15.78 29.13
C LYS A 145 5.30 -16.93 28.16
N GLY A 146 5.85 -16.66 26.97
CA GLY A 146 6.13 -17.66 25.95
C GLY A 146 4.88 -18.21 25.25
N GLN A 147 3.75 -17.49 25.34
CA GLN A 147 2.50 -17.83 24.66
C GLN A 147 2.29 -16.85 23.50
N GLU A 148 2.18 -17.40 22.32
CA GLU A 148 1.93 -16.58 21.13
C GLU A 148 0.43 -16.34 20.97
N LEU A 149 0.05 -15.08 20.82
CA LEU A 149 -1.27 -14.66 20.40
C LEU A 149 -1.11 -13.38 19.57
N GLY A 150 -1.27 -13.45 18.28
CA GLY A 150 -1.08 -12.34 17.35
C GLY A 150 -2.32 -11.99 16.54
N ILE A 151 -2.21 -10.97 15.73
CA ILE A 151 -3.25 -10.59 14.77
C ILE A 151 -3.48 -11.75 13.80
N ASP A 152 -4.78 -12.04 13.58
CA ASP A 152 -5.27 -12.95 12.56
C ASP A 152 -5.97 -12.13 11.45
N THR A 153 -5.37 -12.11 10.28
CA THR A 153 -5.89 -11.36 9.14
C THR A 153 -7.19 -11.96 8.59
N THR A 154 -7.37 -13.28 8.71
CA THR A 154 -8.59 -13.97 8.26
C THR A 154 -9.77 -13.63 9.15
N ASN A 155 -9.63 -13.70 10.49
CA ASN A 155 -10.65 -13.26 11.42
C ASN A 155 -10.97 -11.77 11.23
N SER A 156 -9.96 -10.95 11.02
CA SER A 156 -10.13 -9.52 10.81
C SER A 156 -10.97 -9.23 9.56
N ARG A 157 -10.67 -9.87 8.42
CA ARG A 157 -11.48 -9.74 7.20
C ARG A 157 -12.90 -10.22 7.40
N TYR A 158 -13.07 -11.37 8.05
CA TYR A 158 -14.39 -11.96 8.28
C TYR A 158 -15.26 -11.06 9.15
N LEU A 159 -14.74 -10.58 10.28
CA LEU A 159 -15.49 -9.76 11.23
C LEU A 159 -15.75 -8.35 10.71
N MET A 160 -14.82 -7.79 9.93
CA MET A 160 -14.97 -6.44 9.36
C MET A 160 -15.69 -6.45 8.01
N GLY A 161 -15.86 -7.61 7.38
CA GLY A 161 -16.53 -7.72 6.07
C GLY A 161 -15.82 -6.94 4.97
N SER A 162 -14.49 -6.78 5.06
CA SER A 162 -13.68 -6.00 4.13
C SER A 162 -12.33 -6.68 3.87
N ALA A 163 -11.70 -6.34 2.74
CA ALA A 163 -10.37 -6.85 2.39
C ALA A 163 -9.31 -6.44 3.43
N PHE A 164 -9.44 -5.25 3.99
CA PHE A 164 -8.65 -4.75 5.12
C PHE A 164 -9.48 -3.71 5.90
N PRO A 165 -9.32 -3.63 7.23
CA PRO A 165 -9.95 -2.62 8.06
C PRO A 165 -9.52 -1.20 7.66
N MET A 166 -10.46 -0.25 7.74
CA MET A 166 -10.26 1.17 7.43
C MET A 166 -10.82 2.04 8.57
N PRO A 167 -10.41 3.31 8.71
CA PRO A 167 -10.96 4.19 9.74
C PRO A 167 -12.48 4.25 9.71
N GLY A 168 -13.12 4.18 10.89
CA GLY A 168 -14.57 4.25 11.05
C GLY A 168 -15.18 2.98 11.63
N LEU A 169 -16.35 2.57 11.14
CA LEU A 169 -17.12 1.45 11.74
C LEU A 169 -16.40 0.10 11.60
N HIS A 170 -15.65 -0.12 10.54
CA HIS A 170 -14.97 -1.37 10.23
C HIS A 170 -13.44 -1.20 10.34
N SER A 171 -12.96 -0.87 11.54
CA SER A 171 -11.59 -0.37 11.75
C SER A 171 -10.66 -1.32 12.50
N LYS A 172 -11.12 -2.50 12.94
CA LYS A 172 -10.36 -3.29 13.90
C LYS A 172 -9.69 -4.52 13.29
N TYR A 173 -8.50 -4.80 13.77
CA TYR A 173 -7.84 -6.09 13.58
C TYR A 173 -7.97 -6.93 14.84
N TYR A 174 -8.21 -8.21 14.65
CA TYR A 174 -8.54 -9.18 15.70
C TYR A 174 -7.47 -10.26 15.80
N ASP A 175 -7.37 -10.87 16.99
CA ASP A 175 -6.57 -12.06 17.22
C ASP A 175 -7.31 -13.35 16.76
N GLU A 176 -6.65 -14.50 16.90
CA GLU A 176 -7.23 -15.81 16.57
C GLU A 176 -8.45 -16.18 17.44
N ASN A 177 -8.61 -15.53 18.60
CA ASN A 177 -9.75 -15.71 19.50
C ASN A 177 -10.86 -14.66 19.26
N GLN A 178 -10.73 -13.86 18.19
CA GLN A 178 -11.67 -12.82 17.79
C GLN A 178 -11.78 -11.65 18.80
N TYR A 179 -10.72 -11.38 19.58
CA TYR A 179 -10.64 -10.17 20.39
C TYR A 179 -9.87 -9.07 19.63
N PRO A 180 -10.33 -7.81 19.71
CA PRO A 180 -9.68 -6.72 19.00
C PRO A 180 -8.31 -6.40 19.62
N MET A 181 -7.32 -6.19 18.76
CA MET A 181 -5.94 -5.89 19.16
C MET A 181 -5.55 -4.46 18.83
N ILE A 182 -5.86 -4.01 17.62
CA ILE A 182 -5.61 -2.65 17.16
C ILE A 182 -6.80 -2.12 16.39
N GLU A 183 -6.91 -0.80 16.33
CA GLU A 183 -7.91 -0.09 15.55
C GLU A 183 -7.23 0.87 14.59
N VAL A 184 -7.63 0.86 13.31
CA VAL A 184 -7.18 1.84 12.32
C VAL A 184 -7.77 3.20 12.65
N TYR A 185 -6.95 4.11 13.13
CA TYR A 185 -7.37 5.45 13.52
C TYR A 185 -7.31 6.44 12.36
N ARG A 186 -6.25 6.36 11.57
CA ARG A 186 -6.04 7.19 10.37
C ARG A 186 -5.27 6.42 9.32
N ASP A 187 -5.62 6.64 8.07
CA ASP A 187 -4.98 6.03 6.91
C ASP A 187 -5.01 7.03 5.75
N THR A 188 -3.83 7.37 5.22
CA THR A 188 -3.70 8.33 4.13
C THR A 188 -3.63 7.66 2.76
N VAL A 189 -3.48 6.33 2.72
CA VAL A 189 -3.34 5.55 1.48
C VAL A 189 -4.62 4.82 1.10
N GLY A 190 -5.28 4.19 2.08
CA GLY A 190 -6.51 3.43 1.86
C GLY A 190 -6.31 2.20 0.96
N ARG A 191 -5.10 1.61 0.97
CA ARG A 191 -4.79 0.41 0.20
C ARG A 191 -3.73 -0.41 0.91
N HIS A 192 -4.11 -1.61 1.34
CA HIS A 192 -3.27 -2.57 2.06
C HIS A 192 -3.62 -3.99 1.62
N ASP A 193 -2.73 -4.93 1.89
CA ASP A 193 -2.98 -6.35 1.67
C ASP A 193 -3.06 -7.13 2.99
N THR A 194 -3.97 -8.08 3.03
CA THR A 194 -4.15 -9.03 4.12
C THR A 194 -4.36 -10.45 3.61
N PHE A 195 -4.19 -10.69 2.31
CA PHE A 195 -4.35 -12.00 1.66
C PHE A 195 -3.03 -12.73 1.54
N GLY A 196 -1.95 -12.00 1.21
CA GLY A 196 -0.60 -12.54 1.16
C GLY A 196 0.00 -12.73 2.55
N THR A 197 0.94 -13.66 2.65
CA THR A 197 1.87 -13.73 3.79
C THR A 197 2.98 -12.71 3.58
N ALA A 198 3.73 -12.39 4.65
CA ALA A 198 5.04 -11.76 4.51
C ALA A 198 5.89 -12.57 3.51
N CYS A 199 6.63 -11.90 2.63
CA CYS A 199 7.44 -12.58 1.63
C CYS A 199 8.42 -13.56 2.28
N THR A 200 8.73 -14.66 1.56
CA THR A 200 9.48 -15.80 2.11
C THR A 200 10.69 -16.13 1.25
N SER A 201 11.69 -16.77 1.82
CA SER A 201 12.84 -17.29 1.06
C SER A 201 12.39 -18.23 -0.06
N LYS A 202 11.41 -19.08 0.22
CA LYS A 202 10.90 -20.02 -0.79
C LYS A 202 10.28 -19.31 -2.00
N PHE A 203 9.57 -18.20 -1.80
CA PHE A 203 9.02 -17.41 -2.91
C PHE A 203 10.14 -16.95 -3.86
N TYR A 204 11.21 -16.41 -3.33
CA TYR A 204 12.35 -15.95 -4.14
C TYR A 204 13.16 -17.10 -4.74
N ASP A 205 13.37 -18.20 -3.99
CA ASP A 205 14.06 -19.39 -4.48
C ASP A 205 13.34 -20.02 -5.69
N ASP A 206 12.00 -20.07 -5.64
CA ASP A 206 11.16 -20.59 -6.75
C ASP A 206 11.26 -19.70 -8.00
N LEU A 207 11.55 -18.41 -7.85
CA LEU A 207 11.82 -17.47 -8.94
C LEU A 207 13.28 -17.46 -9.39
N GLY A 208 14.17 -18.23 -8.72
CA GLY A 208 15.61 -18.31 -9.05
C GLY A 208 16.49 -17.29 -8.33
N TYR A 209 15.96 -16.53 -7.37
CA TYR A 209 16.71 -15.55 -6.57
C TYR A 209 17.13 -16.13 -5.23
N PHE A 210 18.07 -17.07 -5.24
CA PHE A 210 18.54 -17.77 -4.05
C PHE A 210 19.21 -16.84 -3.03
N GLY A 211 18.80 -16.97 -1.77
CA GLY A 211 19.36 -16.17 -0.68
C GLY A 211 18.89 -14.71 -0.66
N HIS A 212 17.83 -14.40 -1.37
CA HIS A 212 17.20 -13.07 -1.33
C HIS A 212 16.69 -12.76 0.09
N PRO A 213 16.90 -11.53 0.62
CA PRO A 213 16.31 -11.12 1.87
C PRO A 213 14.78 -11.20 1.81
N ASN A 214 14.13 -11.49 2.94
CA ASN A 214 12.66 -11.60 2.98
C ASN A 214 12.10 -11.15 4.33
N CYS A 215 10.84 -10.74 4.36
CA CYS A 215 10.21 -10.23 5.56
C CYS A 215 10.00 -11.30 6.63
N SER A 216 9.77 -12.56 6.24
CA SER A 216 9.60 -13.64 7.20
C SER A 216 10.85 -13.93 7.99
N ASP A 217 12.02 -13.89 7.37
CA ASP A 217 13.30 -14.00 8.09
C ASP A 217 13.59 -12.77 8.93
N ASN A 218 13.22 -11.57 8.45
CA ASN A 218 13.30 -10.34 9.22
C ASN A 218 12.46 -10.43 10.51
N PHE A 219 11.23 -10.94 10.43
CA PHE A 219 10.39 -11.19 11.61
C PHE A 219 11.00 -12.23 12.54
N ASN A 220 11.50 -13.34 12.01
CA ASN A 220 12.18 -14.37 12.80
C ASN A 220 13.38 -13.79 13.58
N TYR A 221 14.11 -12.87 12.96
CA TYR A 221 15.24 -12.19 13.59
C TYR A 221 14.78 -11.18 14.66
N ALA A 222 13.84 -10.30 14.33
CA ALA A 222 13.34 -9.26 15.25
C ALA A 222 12.65 -9.84 16.49
N LEU A 223 11.97 -10.98 16.33
CA LEU A 223 11.25 -11.68 17.42
C LEU A 223 12.09 -12.70 18.18
N ASN A 224 13.36 -12.88 17.82
CA ASN A 224 14.23 -13.90 18.45
C ASN A 224 14.33 -13.74 19.98
N LYS A 225 14.27 -12.49 20.48
CA LYS A 225 14.33 -12.19 21.92
C LYS A 225 13.11 -12.71 22.72
N PHE A 226 11.99 -13.00 22.03
CA PHE A 226 10.75 -13.48 22.65
C PHE A 226 10.58 -15.01 22.63
N THR A 227 11.61 -15.75 22.27
CA THR A 227 11.60 -17.24 22.24
C THR A 227 10.51 -17.82 21.31
N MET A 228 10.09 -17.08 20.32
CA MET A 228 9.08 -17.52 19.36
C MET A 228 9.65 -18.56 18.39
N ARG A 229 8.77 -19.48 17.95
CA ARG A 229 9.14 -20.46 16.93
C ARG A 229 9.36 -19.74 15.59
N LYS A 230 10.54 -19.95 15.01
CA LYS A 230 10.84 -19.51 13.64
C LYS A 230 9.87 -20.14 12.64
N ARG A 231 9.43 -19.37 11.66
CA ARG A 231 8.52 -19.79 10.59
C ARG A 231 9.09 -19.47 9.23
N LEU A 232 8.70 -20.27 8.26
CA LEU A 232 9.00 -19.98 6.86
C LEU A 232 8.18 -18.77 6.36
N GLY A 233 6.93 -18.64 6.80
CA GLY A 233 6.03 -17.56 6.44
C GLY A 233 5.25 -17.03 7.64
N TRP A 234 4.99 -15.72 7.66
CA TRP A 234 4.20 -15.04 8.67
C TRP A 234 2.93 -14.46 8.04
N ASN A 235 1.80 -14.60 8.72
CA ASN A 235 0.52 -14.03 8.30
C ASN A 235 0.44 -12.55 8.72
N ALA A 236 1.18 -11.70 8.01
CA ALA A 236 1.33 -10.30 8.31
C ALA A 236 0.23 -9.44 7.63
N ILE A 237 0.07 -8.22 8.11
CA ILE A 237 -0.59 -7.15 7.37
C ILE A 237 0.46 -6.50 6.47
N ASN A 238 0.29 -6.58 5.16
CA ASN A 238 1.20 -5.98 4.19
C ASN A 238 0.72 -4.55 3.93
N LEU A 239 1.19 -3.61 4.76
CA LEU A 239 0.82 -2.21 4.70
C LEU A 239 1.32 -1.59 3.39
N PHE A 240 0.48 -0.74 2.79
CA PHE A 240 0.72 -0.03 1.53
C PHE A 240 0.80 -0.94 0.29
N TYR A 241 0.73 -2.26 0.45
CA TYR A 241 0.76 -3.20 -0.66
C TYR A 241 -0.53 -3.11 -1.48
N ASN A 242 -0.41 -2.96 -2.79
CA ASN A 242 -1.55 -2.75 -3.67
C ASN A 242 -2.04 -4.09 -4.24
N THR A 243 -2.88 -4.76 -3.49
CA THR A 243 -3.51 -6.02 -3.89
C THR A 243 -4.95 -5.78 -4.33
N ALA A 244 -5.36 -6.40 -5.43
CA ALA A 244 -6.74 -6.45 -5.91
C ALA A 244 -7.13 -7.88 -6.25
N ILE A 245 -8.44 -8.12 -6.28
CA ILE A 245 -9.03 -9.35 -6.85
C ILE A 245 -9.73 -8.94 -8.13
N ASP A 246 -9.36 -9.56 -9.25
CA ASP A 246 -9.97 -9.29 -10.54
C ASP A 246 -11.27 -10.07 -10.76
N ALA A 247 -11.92 -9.84 -11.88
CA ALA A 247 -13.17 -10.52 -12.24
C ALA A 247 -13.00 -12.04 -12.45
N ASN A 248 -11.77 -12.53 -12.62
CA ASN A 248 -11.44 -13.94 -12.80
C ASN A 248 -10.98 -14.61 -11.47
N ASN A 249 -11.13 -13.93 -10.35
CA ASN A 249 -10.65 -14.35 -9.01
C ASN A 249 -9.12 -14.46 -8.89
N SER A 250 -8.37 -13.78 -9.76
CA SER A 250 -6.91 -13.69 -9.63
C SER A 250 -6.54 -12.57 -8.67
N LEU A 251 -5.54 -12.82 -7.81
CA LEU A 251 -4.88 -11.77 -7.04
C LEU A 251 -3.95 -10.99 -7.98
N ILE A 252 -4.18 -9.70 -8.06
CA ILE A 252 -3.34 -8.77 -8.82
C ILE A 252 -2.52 -7.97 -7.83
N PHE A 253 -1.23 -7.87 -8.07
CA PHE A 253 -0.30 -7.07 -7.30
C PHE A 253 0.25 -5.98 -8.21
N ASP A 254 0.20 -4.73 -7.74
CA ASP A 254 0.61 -3.56 -8.51
C ASP A 254 1.42 -2.60 -7.62
N GLU A 255 2.01 -1.58 -8.21
CA GLU A 255 2.76 -0.57 -7.46
C GLU A 255 1.92 0.03 -6.32
N PRO A 256 2.51 0.20 -5.13
CA PRO A 256 1.86 0.89 -4.02
C PRO A 256 1.42 2.31 -4.39
N TRP A 257 0.28 2.71 -3.84
CA TRP A 257 -0.25 4.07 -4.04
C TRP A 257 0.35 5.10 -3.09
N SER A 258 1.08 4.64 -2.09
CA SER A 258 1.69 5.52 -1.10
C SER A 258 2.67 6.51 -1.73
N ARG A 259 2.64 7.73 -1.19
CA ARG A 259 3.52 8.86 -1.54
C ARG A 259 4.50 9.11 -0.39
N PRO A 260 5.57 9.86 -0.61
CA PRO A 260 6.46 10.25 0.48
C PRO A 260 5.71 10.90 1.64
N GLY A 261 5.88 10.34 2.85
CA GLY A 261 5.22 10.80 4.06
C GLY A 261 3.80 10.27 4.29
N ASP A 262 3.27 9.44 3.40
CA ASP A 262 2.01 8.73 3.66
C ASP A 262 2.17 7.74 4.81
N TYR A 263 1.09 7.52 5.55
CA TYR A 263 1.12 6.67 6.73
C TYR A 263 -0.22 6.00 7.02
N ILE A 264 -0.15 4.95 7.80
CA ILE A 264 -1.27 4.40 8.54
C ILE A 264 -1.02 4.59 10.04
N MET A 265 -2.06 4.88 10.80
CA MET A 265 -2.01 5.03 12.24
C MET A 265 -3.00 4.07 12.90
N PHE A 266 -2.49 3.28 13.82
CA PHE A 266 -3.28 2.40 14.66
C PHE A 266 -3.37 2.92 16.07
N LYS A 267 -4.48 2.61 16.76
CA LYS A 267 -4.59 2.71 18.21
C LYS A 267 -4.45 1.30 18.81
N ALA A 268 -3.58 1.14 19.77
CA ALA A 268 -3.45 -0.11 20.52
C ALA A 268 -4.64 -0.29 21.48
N LEU A 269 -5.27 -1.46 21.44
CA LEU A 269 -6.42 -1.80 22.29
C LEU A 269 -6.04 -2.72 23.46
N LYS A 270 -4.76 -3.06 23.55
CA LYS A 270 -4.11 -3.79 24.65
C LYS A 270 -2.60 -3.54 24.59
N ASN A 271 -1.86 -4.03 25.60
CA ASN A 271 -0.40 -4.01 25.54
C ASN A 271 0.10 -4.96 24.43
N LEU A 272 0.96 -4.45 23.56
CA LEU A 272 1.39 -5.16 22.34
C LEU A 272 2.91 -5.21 22.23
N VAL A 273 3.40 -6.26 21.62
CA VAL A 273 4.68 -6.30 20.92
C VAL A 273 4.40 -6.22 19.43
N CYS A 274 4.82 -5.14 18.81
CA CYS A 274 4.66 -4.91 17.38
C CYS A 274 5.96 -5.17 16.63
N VAL A 275 5.87 -5.55 15.38
CA VAL A 275 7.00 -5.69 14.47
C VAL A 275 6.66 -5.05 13.15
N SER A 276 7.55 -4.20 12.65
CA SER A 276 7.47 -3.61 11.32
C SER A 276 8.70 -4.01 10.50
N SER A 277 8.49 -4.51 9.29
CA SER A 277 9.55 -4.86 8.34
C SER A 277 9.46 -3.97 7.12
N ALA A 278 10.55 -3.31 6.74
CA ALA A 278 10.66 -2.65 5.45
C ALA A 278 10.92 -3.73 4.38
N CYS A 279 9.87 -4.06 3.62
CA CYS A 279 9.86 -5.18 2.68
C CYS A 279 11.01 -5.08 1.68
N PRO A 280 11.79 -6.16 1.48
CA PRO A 280 12.96 -6.16 0.61
C PRO A 280 12.65 -6.48 -0.86
N ASP A 281 11.38 -6.69 -1.22
CA ASP A 281 11.02 -7.13 -2.55
C ASP A 281 11.39 -6.08 -3.62
N ASP A 282 12.31 -6.46 -4.49
CA ASP A 282 12.73 -5.69 -5.68
C ASP A 282 12.52 -6.48 -6.99
N VAL A 283 11.89 -7.65 -6.88
CA VAL A 283 11.65 -8.57 -7.99
C VAL A 283 10.33 -8.26 -8.70
N ASP A 284 9.38 -7.71 -7.98
CA ASP A 284 8.08 -7.31 -8.51
C ASP A 284 7.69 -5.86 -8.16
N ALA A 285 6.41 -5.50 -8.38
CA ALA A 285 5.93 -4.15 -8.18
C ALA A 285 5.73 -3.77 -6.69
N ALA A 286 5.91 -4.69 -5.74
CA ALA A 286 5.57 -4.51 -4.32
C ALA A 286 6.18 -3.27 -3.67
N ASN A 287 7.37 -2.89 -4.09
CA ASN A 287 8.09 -1.68 -3.62
C ASN A 287 8.49 -0.76 -4.77
N GLY A 288 7.76 -0.82 -5.89
CA GLY A 288 8.13 -0.09 -7.11
C GLY A 288 9.54 -0.46 -7.58
N TRP A 289 9.93 -1.73 -7.46
CA TRP A 289 11.25 -2.30 -7.81
C TRP A 289 12.45 -1.64 -7.10
N ASN A 290 12.23 -0.90 -6.03
CA ASN A 290 13.29 -0.23 -5.31
C ASN A 290 12.95 -0.04 -3.83
N PRO A 291 13.20 -1.05 -3.00
CA PRO A 291 12.94 -1.01 -1.57
C PRO A 291 13.60 0.18 -0.87
N THR A 292 12.87 0.77 0.05
CA THR A 292 13.30 1.92 0.83
C THR A 292 13.05 1.71 2.33
N ASP A 293 13.49 2.66 3.14
CA ASP A 293 13.31 2.63 4.57
C ASP A 293 11.88 3.06 4.95
N ILE A 294 11.43 2.65 6.13
CA ILE A 294 10.19 3.13 6.75
C ILE A 294 10.48 3.76 8.11
N PHE A 295 9.54 4.51 8.62
CA PHE A 295 9.64 5.13 9.93
C PHE A 295 8.41 4.78 10.77
N VAL A 296 8.63 4.50 12.06
CA VAL A 296 7.56 4.19 13.00
C VAL A 296 7.62 5.14 14.17
N ARG A 297 6.47 5.62 14.61
CA ARG A 297 6.28 6.37 15.86
C ARG A 297 5.29 5.68 16.77
N VAL A 298 5.63 5.65 18.03
CA VAL A 298 4.74 5.25 19.10
C VAL A 298 4.46 6.45 20.00
#